data_44565d0b9c9b3af5befe9d83d4f595c5
#
_entry.id   44565d0b9c9b3af5befe9d83d4f595c5
#
_cell.length_a   1.000
_cell.length_b   1.000
_cell.length_c   1.000
_cell.angle_alpha   90.00
_cell.angle_beta   90.00
_cell.angle_gamma   90.00
#
_symmetry.space_group_name_H-M   'P 1'
#
loop_
_entity.id
_entity.type
_entity.pdbx_description
1 polymer ?
#
loop_
_entity_poly.entity_id
_entity_poly.type
_entity_poly.pdbx_seq_one_letter_code
_entity_poly.pdbx_strand_id
1 'polypeptide(L)'
;MLFRSRGPKPVAALKAFGLQPTLTVPEPNTWVDLISTLDEYRPVKKLRVAVQEYGASNPDLLEALKQRGAEVFQVPIYRWALPEDLGPLRQTLNNIIDGKVSVLLITNAAQVDHVMQVLEKDGKVEPFRTALKKMVVASIGPTASERLRQHEWPIDLEPSHPKMGTLVKETSEKARATLYGKRQPN
;
A
#
# COMPACT_ATOMS: atom_id res chain seq x y z
N MET A 1 -18.49 -21.86 -9.16
CA MET A 1 -17.46 -20.81 -9.13
C MET A 1 -17.38 -20.30 -7.70
N LEU A 2 -16.19 -20.21 -7.12
CA LEU A 2 -16.02 -19.76 -5.73
C LEU A 2 -15.34 -18.39 -5.75
N PHE A 3 -15.99 -17.38 -5.16
CA PHE A 3 -15.44 -16.05 -5.03
C PHE A 3 -14.78 -15.88 -3.67
N ARG A 4 -13.55 -15.38 -3.65
CA ARG A 4 -12.79 -15.05 -2.45
C ARG A 4 -12.36 -13.60 -2.53
N SER A 5 -12.52 -12.85 -1.44
CA SER A 5 -12.32 -11.42 -1.44
C SER A 5 -11.44 -10.96 -0.28
N ARG A 6 -10.52 -10.06 -0.59
CA ARG A 6 -9.68 -9.33 0.35
C ARG A 6 -10.37 -8.03 0.78
N GLY A 7 -11.23 -8.10 1.78
CA GLY A 7 -11.77 -6.91 2.42
C GLY A 7 -13.14 -6.43 1.93
N PRO A 8 -13.67 -5.38 2.55
CA PRO A 8 -15.09 -5.01 2.44
C PRO A 8 -15.49 -4.41 1.08
N LYS A 9 -14.60 -3.68 0.41
CA LYS A 9 -14.93 -3.04 -0.89
C LYS A 9 -15.23 -4.04 -2.01
N PRO A 10 -14.36 -5.05 -2.27
CA PRO A 10 -14.68 -6.10 -3.24
C PRO A 10 -15.92 -6.92 -2.85
N VAL A 11 -16.14 -7.16 -1.55
CA VAL A 11 -17.37 -7.85 -1.07
C VAL A 11 -18.61 -7.05 -1.43
N ALA A 12 -18.62 -5.73 -1.20
CA ALA A 12 -19.73 -4.86 -1.56
C ALA A 12 -19.97 -4.83 -3.07
N ALA A 13 -18.92 -4.78 -3.88
CA ALA A 13 -19.00 -4.83 -5.33
C ALA A 13 -19.62 -6.16 -5.82
N LEU A 14 -19.16 -7.31 -5.31
CA LEU A 14 -19.73 -8.61 -5.66
C LEU A 14 -21.22 -8.69 -5.30
N LYS A 15 -21.60 -8.22 -4.12
CA LYS A 15 -23.01 -8.20 -3.68
C LYS A 15 -23.89 -7.35 -4.58
N ALA A 16 -23.39 -6.22 -5.10
CA ALA A 16 -24.12 -5.38 -6.03
C ALA A 16 -24.47 -6.10 -7.36
N PHE A 17 -23.68 -7.13 -7.74
CA PHE A 17 -23.93 -8.01 -8.88
C PHE A 17 -24.67 -9.30 -8.50
N GLY A 18 -25.25 -9.39 -7.29
CA GLY A 18 -25.93 -10.59 -6.82
C GLY A 18 -25.01 -11.78 -6.50
N LEU A 19 -23.69 -11.54 -6.44
CA LEU A 19 -22.68 -12.56 -6.15
C LEU A 19 -22.30 -12.52 -4.67
N GLN A 20 -22.33 -13.69 -4.02
CA GLN A 20 -21.88 -13.80 -2.63
C GLN A 20 -20.43 -14.32 -2.60
N PRO A 21 -19.53 -13.67 -1.87
CA PRO A 21 -18.20 -14.23 -1.66
C PRO A 21 -18.31 -15.49 -0.80
N THR A 22 -17.63 -16.54 -1.20
CA THR A 22 -17.59 -17.80 -0.43
C THR A 22 -16.72 -17.65 0.81
N LEU A 23 -15.72 -16.76 0.76
CA LEU A 23 -14.77 -16.53 1.81
C LEU A 23 -14.35 -15.06 1.83
N THR A 24 -14.26 -14.49 3.02
CA THR A 24 -13.75 -13.14 3.26
C THR A 24 -12.52 -13.24 4.15
N VAL A 25 -11.45 -12.56 3.75
CA VAL A 25 -10.20 -12.54 4.51
C VAL A 25 -10.33 -11.55 5.66
N PRO A 26 -9.87 -11.89 6.89
CA PRO A 26 -9.89 -10.96 8.03
C PRO A 26 -8.92 -9.78 7.82
N GLU A 27 -9.12 -8.70 8.57
CA GLU A 27 -8.14 -7.59 8.61
C GLU A 27 -6.81 -8.10 9.23
N PRO A 28 -5.68 -7.62 8.72
CA PRO A 28 -5.46 -6.47 7.82
C PRO A 28 -5.64 -6.74 6.31
N ASN A 29 -6.19 -7.87 5.89
CA ASN A 29 -6.50 -8.22 4.50
C ASN A 29 -5.25 -8.27 3.58
N THR A 30 -4.11 -8.70 4.09
CA THR A 30 -2.90 -8.87 3.30
C THR A 30 -2.97 -10.13 2.43
N TRP A 31 -1.98 -10.33 1.55
CA TRP A 31 -1.89 -11.57 0.78
C TRP A 31 -1.54 -12.77 1.67
N VAL A 32 -0.83 -12.54 2.78
CA VAL A 32 -0.48 -13.59 3.77
C VAL A 32 -1.76 -14.08 4.46
N ASP A 33 -2.63 -13.14 4.90
CA ASP A 33 -3.91 -13.50 5.51
C ASP A 33 -4.79 -14.27 4.52
N LEU A 34 -4.75 -13.89 3.22
CA LEU A 34 -5.47 -14.64 2.19
C LEU A 34 -4.99 -16.08 2.08
N ILE A 35 -3.67 -16.30 2.06
CA ILE A 35 -3.09 -17.65 1.96
C ILE A 35 -3.43 -18.49 3.20
N SER A 36 -3.27 -17.92 4.41
CA SER A 36 -3.62 -18.59 5.65
C SER A 36 -5.09 -19.02 5.67
N THR A 37 -5.98 -18.08 5.33
CA THR A 37 -7.42 -18.36 5.25
C THR A 37 -7.76 -19.42 4.20
N LEU A 38 -7.03 -19.47 3.08
CA LEU A 38 -7.22 -20.52 2.07
C LEU A 38 -6.79 -21.90 2.58
N ASP A 39 -5.66 -21.96 3.28
CA ASP A 39 -5.13 -23.20 3.85
C ASP A 39 -6.11 -23.79 4.87
N GLU A 40 -6.73 -22.96 5.70
CA GLU A 40 -7.72 -23.36 6.71
C GLU A 40 -9.06 -23.79 6.09
N TYR A 41 -9.53 -23.07 5.05
CA TYR A 41 -10.85 -23.29 4.48
C TYR A 41 -10.90 -24.44 3.48
N ARG A 42 -9.97 -24.47 2.52
CA ARG A 42 -9.92 -25.48 1.46
C ARG A 42 -8.59 -25.44 0.71
N PRO A 43 -7.88 -26.56 0.64
CA PRO A 43 -6.68 -26.69 -0.20
C PRO A 43 -6.97 -26.33 -1.66
N VAL A 44 -6.06 -25.59 -2.29
CA VAL A 44 -6.19 -25.14 -3.69
C VAL A 44 -5.50 -26.07 -4.69
N LYS A 45 -4.97 -27.22 -4.23
CA LYS A 45 -4.27 -28.20 -5.06
C LYS A 45 -5.14 -28.67 -6.21
N LYS A 46 -4.59 -28.60 -7.43
CA LYS A 46 -5.26 -28.92 -8.70
C LYS A 46 -6.47 -28.06 -9.02
N LEU A 47 -6.66 -26.93 -8.34
CA LEU A 47 -7.71 -25.98 -8.69
C LEU A 47 -7.17 -24.92 -9.65
N ARG A 48 -8.04 -24.45 -10.55
CA ARG A 48 -7.81 -23.28 -11.40
C ARG A 48 -8.19 -22.02 -10.62
N VAL A 49 -7.21 -21.16 -10.37
CA VAL A 49 -7.37 -19.94 -9.56
C VAL A 49 -7.08 -18.71 -10.42
N ALA A 50 -8.12 -17.92 -10.69
CA ALA A 50 -7.96 -16.61 -11.33
C ALA A 50 -7.70 -15.56 -10.25
N VAL A 51 -6.59 -14.83 -10.37
CA VAL A 51 -6.22 -13.73 -9.47
C VAL A 51 -6.43 -12.41 -10.20
N GLN A 52 -7.44 -11.66 -9.76
CA GLN A 52 -7.62 -10.29 -10.22
C GLN A 52 -6.56 -9.40 -9.58
N GLU A 53 -5.72 -8.80 -10.40
CA GLU A 53 -4.61 -7.98 -9.94
C GLU A 53 -5.06 -6.53 -9.67
N TYR A 54 -4.42 -5.92 -8.68
CA TYR A 54 -4.69 -4.55 -8.23
C TYR A 54 -3.62 -3.59 -8.78
N GLY A 55 -3.64 -3.38 -10.10
CA GLY A 55 -2.75 -2.43 -10.79
C GLY A 55 -1.27 -2.80 -10.83
N ALA A 56 -0.82 -3.67 -9.94
CA ALA A 56 0.51 -4.28 -9.94
C ALA A 56 0.39 -5.76 -9.57
N SER A 57 1.25 -6.57 -10.14
CA SER A 57 1.34 -7.99 -9.79
C SER A 57 1.86 -8.16 -8.37
N ASN A 58 1.39 -9.20 -7.69
CA ASN A 58 1.94 -9.65 -6.42
C ASN A 58 2.62 -11.02 -6.62
N PRO A 59 3.93 -11.05 -6.93
CA PRO A 59 4.66 -12.27 -7.22
C PRO A 59 4.60 -13.29 -6.07
N ASP A 60 4.67 -12.82 -4.82
CA ASP A 60 4.68 -13.67 -3.64
C ASP A 60 3.35 -14.41 -3.48
N LEU A 61 2.22 -13.73 -3.70
CA LEU A 61 0.90 -14.36 -3.71
C LEU A 61 0.79 -15.43 -4.81
N LEU A 62 1.24 -15.08 -6.03
CA LEU A 62 1.16 -16.00 -7.17
C LEU A 62 2.00 -17.24 -6.92
N GLU A 63 3.21 -17.07 -6.41
CA GLU A 63 4.12 -18.16 -6.10
C GLU A 63 3.56 -19.02 -4.95
N ALA A 64 3.06 -18.42 -3.88
CA ALA A 64 2.44 -19.13 -2.77
C ALA A 64 1.25 -20.01 -3.20
N LEU A 65 0.44 -19.55 -4.17
CA LEU A 65 -0.65 -20.35 -4.74
C LEU A 65 -0.13 -21.52 -5.59
N LYS A 66 0.91 -21.28 -6.42
CA LYS A 66 1.54 -22.31 -7.25
C LYS A 66 2.19 -23.41 -6.39
N GLN A 67 2.90 -23.03 -5.33
CA GLN A 67 3.52 -23.97 -4.38
C GLN A 67 2.49 -24.88 -3.70
N ARG A 68 1.24 -24.41 -3.57
CA ARG A 68 0.11 -25.19 -3.09
C ARG A 68 -0.56 -26.05 -4.17
N GLY A 69 0.03 -26.07 -5.38
CA GLY A 69 -0.43 -26.88 -6.50
C GLY A 69 -1.63 -26.31 -7.24
N ALA A 70 -1.89 -25.01 -7.15
CA ALA A 70 -2.90 -24.33 -7.95
C ALA A 70 -2.39 -24.04 -9.38
N GLU A 71 -3.29 -24.13 -10.36
CA GLU A 71 -3.10 -23.56 -11.70
C GLU A 71 -3.55 -22.10 -11.66
N VAL A 72 -2.58 -21.15 -11.70
CA VAL A 72 -2.85 -19.72 -11.44
C VAL A 72 -2.96 -18.96 -12.75
N PHE A 73 -4.07 -18.21 -12.90
CA PHE A 73 -4.34 -17.30 -14.01
C PHE A 73 -4.36 -15.87 -13.48
N GLN A 74 -3.45 -15.03 -13.98
CA GLN A 74 -3.44 -13.60 -13.70
C GLN A 74 -4.50 -12.90 -14.55
N VAL A 75 -5.28 -12.01 -13.92
CA VAL A 75 -6.31 -11.20 -14.57
C VAL A 75 -5.97 -9.72 -14.33
N PRO A 76 -5.07 -9.13 -15.13
CA PRO A 76 -4.75 -7.72 -15.04
C PRO A 76 -5.92 -6.91 -15.62
N ILE A 77 -6.53 -6.03 -14.82
CA ILE A 77 -7.67 -5.20 -15.26
C ILE A 77 -7.31 -3.73 -15.40
N TYR A 78 -6.24 -3.27 -14.75
CA TYR A 78 -5.66 -1.94 -14.88
C TYR A 78 -4.20 -1.95 -14.39
N ARG A 79 -3.50 -0.88 -14.65
CA ARG A 79 -2.14 -0.65 -14.11
C ARG A 79 -2.01 0.75 -13.58
N TRP A 80 -1.18 0.90 -12.58
CA TRP A 80 -0.76 2.20 -12.10
C TRP A 80 0.22 2.82 -13.09
N ALA A 81 0.07 4.11 -13.35
CA ALA A 81 0.96 4.86 -14.19
C ALA A 81 1.14 6.29 -13.63
N LEU A 82 2.27 6.88 -13.92
CA LEU A 82 2.48 8.31 -13.68
C LEU A 82 1.57 9.12 -14.61
N PRO A 83 1.07 10.31 -14.16
CA PRO A 83 0.35 11.21 -15.03
C PRO A 83 1.25 11.76 -16.15
N GLU A 84 0.65 12.22 -17.25
CA GLU A 84 1.39 12.85 -18.36
C GLU A 84 2.10 14.12 -17.89
N ASP A 85 1.38 14.96 -17.12
CA ASP A 85 1.97 16.14 -16.49
C ASP A 85 2.51 15.81 -15.10
N LEU A 86 3.82 15.80 -14.97
CA LEU A 86 4.55 15.62 -13.70
C LEU A 86 4.83 16.95 -12.97
N GLY A 87 4.45 18.08 -13.53
CA GLY A 87 4.70 19.41 -12.95
C GLY A 87 4.23 19.53 -11.50
N PRO A 88 2.95 19.26 -11.19
CA PRO A 88 2.43 19.33 -9.82
C PRO A 88 3.14 18.38 -8.84
N LEU A 89 3.46 17.16 -9.28
CA LEU A 89 4.20 16.20 -8.45
C LEU A 89 5.60 16.72 -8.15
N ARG A 90 6.36 17.14 -9.17
CA ARG A 90 7.70 17.71 -9.01
C ARG A 90 7.72 18.92 -8.10
N GLN A 91 6.73 19.81 -8.24
CA GLN A 91 6.61 20.98 -7.36
C GLN A 91 6.40 20.56 -5.91
N THR A 92 5.54 19.57 -5.66
CA THR A 92 5.30 19.03 -4.32
C THR A 92 6.56 18.39 -3.75
N LEU A 93 7.31 17.60 -4.53
CA LEU A 93 8.57 16.99 -4.10
C LEU A 93 9.63 18.06 -3.76
N ASN A 94 9.72 19.14 -4.56
CA ASN A 94 10.59 20.27 -4.24
C ASN A 94 10.18 20.95 -2.94
N ASN A 95 8.89 21.17 -2.70
CA ASN A 95 8.39 21.75 -1.46
C ASN A 95 8.72 20.87 -0.24
N ILE A 96 8.72 19.55 -0.39
CA ILE A 96 9.17 18.62 0.66
C ILE A 96 10.66 18.80 0.91
N ILE A 97 11.47 18.79 -0.14
CA ILE A 97 12.94 18.96 -0.04
C ILE A 97 13.29 20.31 0.61
N ASP A 98 12.58 21.35 0.26
CA ASP A 98 12.73 22.71 0.83
C ASP A 98 12.23 22.84 2.28
N GLY A 99 11.67 21.76 2.88
CA GLY A 99 11.15 21.77 4.25
C GLY A 99 9.83 22.53 4.43
N LYS A 100 9.11 22.85 3.34
CA LYS A 100 7.81 23.55 3.37
C LYS A 100 6.64 22.64 3.77
N VAL A 101 6.86 21.32 3.80
CA VAL A 101 5.85 20.33 4.15
C VAL A 101 6.20 19.68 5.49
N SER A 102 5.25 19.61 6.39
CA SER A 102 5.45 19.05 7.72
C SER A 102 4.98 17.60 7.88
N VAL A 103 4.02 17.15 7.06
CA VAL A 103 3.40 15.82 7.15
C VAL A 103 3.20 15.24 5.76
N LEU A 104 3.58 13.99 5.56
CA LEU A 104 3.33 13.20 4.36
C LEU A 104 2.46 12.00 4.73
N LEU A 105 1.30 11.88 4.06
CA LEU A 105 0.41 10.72 4.21
C LEU A 105 0.56 9.80 3.00
N ILE A 106 0.87 8.53 3.25
CA ILE A 106 0.97 7.49 2.23
C ILE A 106 -0.25 6.57 2.35
N THR A 107 -1.08 6.56 1.33
CA THR A 107 -2.36 5.84 1.33
C THR A 107 -2.35 4.55 0.49
N ASN A 108 -1.30 4.31 -0.27
CA ASN A 108 -1.03 3.03 -0.94
C ASN A 108 0.45 2.90 -1.34
N ALA A 109 0.90 1.66 -1.59
CA ALA A 109 2.29 1.34 -1.92
C ALA A 109 2.74 1.93 -3.28
N ALA A 110 1.84 1.98 -4.29
CA ALA A 110 2.19 2.48 -5.62
C ALA A 110 2.58 3.97 -5.62
N GLN A 111 2.08 4.76 -4.65
CA GLN A 111 2.50 6.16 -4.49
C GLN A 111 4.00 6.26 -4.19
N VAL A 112 4.53 5.35 -3.37
CA VAL A 112 5.95 5.33 -3.02
C VAL A 112 6.79 5.03 -4.26
N ASP A 113 6.41 4.02 -5.04
CA ASP A 113 7.11 3.63 -6.26
C ASP A 113 7.12 4.77 -7.29
N HIS A 114 5.99 5.43 -7.49
CA HIS A 114 5.87 6.55 -8.43
C HIS A 114 6.70 7.77 -8.00
N VAL A 115 6.71 8.08 -6.72
CA VAL A 115 7.55 9.15 -6.18
C VAL A 115 9.03 8.79 -6.37
N MET A 116 9.43 7.57 -6.04
CA MET A 116 10.81 7.12 -6.25
C MET A 116 11.24 7.21 -7.72
N GLN A 117 10.40 6.74 -8.63
CA GLN A 117 10.68 6.82 -10.08
C GLN A 117 10.94 8.25 -10.54
N VAL A 118 10.18 9.24 -10.03
CA VAL A 118 10.39 10.65 -10.36
C VAL A 118 11.66 11.18 -9.71
N LEU A 119 11.91 10.85 -8.44
CA LEU A 119 13.10 11.29 -7.70
C LEU A 119 14.39 10.73 -8.32
N GLU A 120 14.41 9.47 -8.74
CA GLU A 120 15.53 8.83 -9.43
C GLU A 120 15.82 9.53 -10.76
N LYS A 121 14.78 9.77 -11.57
CA LYS A 121 14.90 10.48 -12.84
C LYS A 121 15.44 11.90 -12.68
N ASP A 122 15.05 12.58 -11.61
CA ASP A 122 15.41 13.96 -11.33
C ASP A 122 16.69 14.09 -10.48
N GLY A 123 17.31 12.96 -10.05
CA GLY A 123 18.53 12.95 -9.20
C GLY A 123 18.32 13.49 -7.79
N LYS A 124 17.11 13.36 -7.24
CA LYS A 124 16.70 13.99 -5.96
C LYS A 124 16.43 13.02 -4.82
N VAL A 125 16.83 11.77 -4.93
CA VAL A 125 16.56 10.74 -3.91
C VAL A 125 17.12 11.11 -2.54
N GLU A 126 18.41 11.45 -2.46
CA GLU A 126 19.06 11.76 -1.19
C GLU A 126 18.59 13.08 -0.54
N PRO A 127 18.40 14.19 -1.29
CA PRO A 127 17.77 15.37 -0.73
C PRO A 127 16.38 15.09 -0.16
N PHE A 128 15.57 14.28 -0.86
CA PHE A 128 14.24 13.90 -0.40
C PHE A 128 14.30 13.03 0.87
N ARG A 129 15.14 12.00 0.92
CA ARG A 129 15.35 11.18 2.12
C ARG A 129 15.78 12.02 3.33
N THR A 130 16.65 13.00 3.10
CA THR A 130 17.09 13.93 4.15
C THR A 130 15.93 14.78 4.67
N ALA A 131 15.05 15.25 3.79
CA ALA A 131 13.86 16.01 4.17
C ALA A 131 12.87 15.16 4.98
N LEU A 132 12.67 13.87 4.64
CA LEU A 132 11.79 12.97 5.38
C LEU A 132 12.20 12.79 6.85
N LYS A 133 13.48 12.93 7.17
CA LYS A 133 13.97 12.88 8.57
C LYS A 133 13.46 14.02 9.43
N LYS A 134 13.03 15.15 8.82
CA LYS A 134 12.57 16.37 9.49
C LYS A 134 11.07 16.61 9.40
N MET A 135 10.33 15.68 8.83
CA MET A 135 8.87 15.72 8.70
C MET A 135 8.23 14.44 9.21
N VAL A 136 6.93 14.45 9.42
CA VAL A 136 6.17 13.25 9.82
C VAL A 136 5.77 12.48 8.57
N VAL A 137 6.07 11.19 8.55
CA VAL A 137 5.62 10.25 7.51
C VAL A 137 4.63 9.28 8.12
N ALA A 138 3.39 9.33 7.67
CA ALA A 138 2.32 8.46 8.13
C ALA A 138 1.86 7.50 7.03
N SER A 139 1.90 6.20 7.33
CA SER A 139 1.49 5.13 6.44
C SER A 139 0.08 4.65 6.76
N ILE A 140 -0.71 4.30 5.74
CA ILE A 140 -2.06 3.78 5.91
C ILE A 140 -2.11 2.40 6.57
N GLY A 141 -1.03 1.62 6.48
CA GLY A 141 -0.98 0.27 7.02
C GLY A 141 0.11 -0.61 6.42
N PRO A 142 0.13 -1.92 6.75
CA PRO A 142 1.27 -2.81 6.56
C PRO A 142 1.86 -2.83 5.15
N THR A 143 1.03 -2.92 4.12
CA THR A 143 1.50 -3.00 2.72
C THR A 143 2.22 -1.73 2.27
N ALA A 144 1.70 -0.55 2.67
CA ALA A 144 2.36 0.71 2.36
C ALA A 144 3.61 0.90 3.22
N SER A 145 3.57 0.48 4.49
CA SER A 145 4.71 0.51 5.40
C SER A 145 5.86 -0.37 4.93
N GLU A 146 5.56 -1.56 4.44
CA GLU A 146 6.57 -2.45 3.84
C GLU A 146 7.25 -1.77 2.65
N ARG A 147 6.49 -1.11 1.77
CA ARG A 147 7.06 -0.40 0.63
C ARG A 147 7.91 0.79 1.06
N LEU A 148 7.50 1.53 2.08
CA LEU A 148 8.32 2.60 2.65
C LEU A 148 9.67 2.07 3.18
N ARG A 149 9.67 0.94 3.90
CA ARG A 149 10.92 0.30 4.40
C ARG A 149 11.84 -0.13 3.27
N GLN A 150 11.29 -0.71 2.18
CA GLN A 150 12.07 -1.12 1.01
C GLN A 150 12.83 0.04 0.36
N HIS A 151 12.28 1.26 0.45
CA HIS A 151 12.92 2.49 -0.03
C HIS A 151 13.65 3.27 1.07
N GLU A 152 13.78 2.71 2.27
CA GLU A 152 14.45 3.33 3.42
C GLU A 152 13.79 4.66 3.85
N TRP A 153 12.46 4.78 3.66
CA TRP A 153 11.70 5.91 4.16
C TRP A 153 11.23 5.67 5.59
N PRO A 154 11.25 6.71 6.45
CA PRO A 154 10.77 6.57 7.82
C PRO A 154 9.26 6.30 7.85
N ILE A 155 8.81 5.63 8.92
CA ILE A 155 7.41 5.46 9.26
C ILE A 155 7.27 5.95 10.69
N ASP A 156 6.68 7.12 10.84
CA ASP A 156 6.50 7.73 12.16
C ASP A 156 5.16 7.36 12.79
N LEU A 157 4.14 7.17 11.94
CA LEU A 157 2.79 6.86 12.37
C LEU A 157 2.15 5.82 11.43
N GLU A 158 1.44 4.89 12.05
CA GLU A 158 0.54 3.95 11.38
C GLU A 158 -0.77 3.92 12.17
N PRO A 159 -1.96 4.01 11.56
CA PRO A 159 -3.22 4.09 12.27
C PRO A 159 -3.59 2.75 12.91
N SER A 160 -4.39 2.80 13.97
CA SER A 160 -4.92 1.61 14.63
C SER A 160 -5.74 0.71 13.70
N HIS A 161 -6.31 1.29 12.65
CA HIS A 161 -7.03 0.58 11.59
C HIS A 161 -6.65 1.17 10.22
N PRO A 162 -6.43 0.35 9.18
CA PRO A 162 -5.98 0.80 7.85
C PRO A 162 -7.11 1.48 7.06
N LYS A 163 -7.66 2.56 7.61
CA LYS A 163 -8.73 3.38 7.02
C LYS A 163 -8.26 4.82 6.88
N MET A 164 -8.60 5.46 5.78
CA MET A 164 -8.17 6.82 5.49
C MET A 164 -8.61 7.84 6.57
N GLY A 165 -9.86 7.74 7.05
CA GLY A 165 -10.36 8.59 8.12
C GLY A 165 -9.59 8.42 9.43
N THR A 166 -9.23 7.17 9.79
CA THR A 166 -8.42 6.87 10.97
C THR A 166 -7.00 7.40 10.82
N LEU A 167 -6.38 7.20 9.64
CA LEU A 167 -5.06 7.75 9.34
C LEU A 167 -5.03 9.27 9.53
N VAL A 168 -5.96 10.00 8.92
CA VAL A 168 -6.02 11.46 9.01
C VAL A 168 -6.24 11.90 10.46
N LYS A 169 -7.21 11.32 11.16
CA LYS A 169 -7.53 11.66 12.55
C LYS A 169 -6.33 11.44 13.47
N GLU A 170 -5.79 10.22 13.52
CA GLU A 170 -4.69 9.89 14.42
C GLU A 170 -3.40 10.63 14.09
N THR A 171 -3.15 10.91 12.78
CA THR A 171 -2.01 11.73 12.38
C THR A 171 -2.21 13.16 12.86
N SER A 172 -3.39 13.75 12.72
CA SER A 172 -3.65 15.13 13.18
C SER A 172 -3.44 15.29 14.68
N GLU A 173 -3.77 14.28 15.47
CA GLU A 173 -3.62 14.27 16.93
C GLU A 173 -2.14 14.15 17.36
N LYS A 174 -1.33 13.35 16.62
CA LYS A 174 0.04 12.98 17.02
C LYS A 174 1.14 13.75 16.28
N ALA A 175 0.86 14.31 15.10
CA ALA A 175 1.87 14.87 14.21
C ALA A 175 2.69 15.99 14.86
N ARG A 176 2.06 16.87 15.68
CA ARG A 176 2.76 18.00 16.31
C ARG A 176 3.87 17.54 17.27
N ALA A 177 3.57 16.57 18.11
CA ALA A 177 4.53 16.03 19.07
C ALA A 177 5.66 15.27 18.36
N THR A 178 5.31 14.44 17.36
CA THR A 178 6.28 13.70 16.55
C THR A 178 7.20 14.64 15.78
N LEU A 179 6.66 15.69 15.16
CA LEU A 179 7.43 16.69 14.43
C LEU A 179 8.39 17.47 15.34
N TYR A 180 7.93 17.82 16.54
CA TYR A 180 8.76 18.49 17.53
C TYR A 180 9.97 17.63 17.91
N GLY A 181 9.78 16.34 18.20
CA GLY A 181 10.85 15.40 18.50
C GLY A 181 11.88 15.27 17.35
N LYS A 182 11.40 15.22 16.09
CA LYS A 182 12.28 15.08 14.90
C LYS A 182 13.08 16.34 14.57
N ARG A 183 12.68 17.50 15.05
CA ARG A 183 13.34 18.79 14.77
C ARG A 183 14.24 19.29 15.92
N GLN A 184 14.28 18.55 17.04
CA GLN A 184 15.26 18.84 18.09
C GLN A 184 16.66 18.47 17.59
N PRO A 185 17.67 19.33 17.79
CA PRO A 185 19.06 18.95 17.53
C PRO A 185 19.45 17.85 18.51
N ASN A 186 20.04 16.77 17.99
CA ASN A 186 20.77 15.78 18.81
C ASN A 186 22.04 16.42 19.37
#